data_fe55ee4e3e5df365c4085191a88d30a5
#
_entry.id   fe55ee4e3e5df365c4085191a88d30a5
#
_cell.length_a   1.000
_cell.length_b   1.000
_cell.length_c   1.000
_cell.angle_alpha   90.00
_cell.angle_beta   90.00
_cell.angle_gamma   90.00
#
_symmetry.space_group_name_H-M   'P 1'
#
loop_
_entity.id
_entity.type
_entity.pdbx_description
1 polymer ?
#
loop_
_entity_poly.entity_id
_entity_poly.type
_entity_poly.pdbx_seq_one_letter_code
_entity_poly.pdbx_strand_id
1 'polypeptide(L)'
;MPKIKQPVKSPHIDMTPMVDLFSLLLTFFMLTTSFRPQEAAIVDTPTSISEKQSPDKNIMTISVDKEGKVFFNIDNGLDSTKHFRSDIMKEMAKRYNINLTQKELTDFGRMSSFGMPMKDIKAWLDSEPGKRDKFQIGIPMDSLDNQLGFWIRYSRLANQDAEVAIKGDADAEYKVVKKIMDLLQENKVNKFNLTTTLVKEEAKIEDIK
;
A
#
# COMPACT_ATOMS: atom_id res chain seq x y z
N MET A 1 81.43 -14.66 0.72
CA MET A 1 80.64 -14.01 1.80
C MET A 1 79.14 -14.36 1.60
N PRO A 2 78.46 -15.05 2.54
CA PRO A 2 77.06 -15.36 2.36
C PRO A 2 76.23 -14.10 2.57
N LYS A 3 75.33 -13.77 1.63
CA LYS A 3 74.35 -12.68 1.76
C LYS A 3 73.24 -13.15 2.71
N ILE A 4 73.17 -12.54 3.90
CA ILE A 4 72.06 -12.71 4.84
C ILE A 4 70.84 -12.02 4.23
N LYS A 5 69.83 -12.80 3.83
CA LYS A 5 68.49 -12.28 3.47
C LYS A 5 67.83 -11.76 4.73
N GLN A 6 67.59 -10.45 4.80
CA GLN A 6 66.76 -9.89 5.87
C GLN A 6 65.30 -10.38 5.75
N PRO A 7 64.68 -10.76 6.86
CA PRO A 7 63.28 -11.16 6.85
C PRO A 7 62.41 -9.95 6.48
N VAL A 8 61.67 -10.07 5.39
CA VAL A 8 60.67 -9.06 4.96
C VAL A 8 59.53 -9.15 5.95
N LYS A 9 59.40 -8.15 6.83
CA LYS A 9 58.22 -8.00 7.70
C LYS A 9 57.04 -7.69 6.77
N SER A 10 56.07 -8.61 6.71
CA SER A 10 54.78 -8.32 6.06
C SER A 10 54.10 -7.16 6.78
N PRO A 11 53.59 -6.15 6.06
CA PRO A 11 52.84 -5.07 6.70
C PRO A 11 51.62 -5.62 7.41
N HIS A 12 51.52 -5.36 8.70
CA HIS A 12 50.32 -5.67 9.49
C HIS A 12 49.28 -4.62 9.19
N ILE A 13 48.28 -4.96 8.37
CA ILE A 13 47.15 -4.07 8.08
C ILE A 13 46.19 -4.18 9.26
N ASP A 14 46.01 -3.07 9.97
CA ASP A 14 45.00 -2.97 11.03
C ASP A 14 43.62 -2.89 10.38
N MET A 15 42.79 -3.91 10.59
CA MET A 15 41.45 -3.99 10.03
C MET A 15 40.38 -3.29 10.88
N THR A 16 40.75 -2.80 12.07
CA THR A 16 39.81 -2.16 12.99
C THR A 16 39.08 -0.95 12.36
N PRO A 17 39.75 -0.03 11.63
CA PRO A 17 39.06 1.10 10.99
C PRO A 17 38.10 0.66 9.89
N MET A 18 38.42 -0.45 9.20
CA MET A 18 37.55 -0.99 8.15
C MET A 18 36.26 -1.55 8.75
N VAL A 19 36.35 -2.30 9.84
CA VAL A 19 35.19 -2.87 10.55
C VAL A 19 34.30 -1.74 11.09
N ASP A 20 34.88 -0.69 11.63
CA ASP A 20 34.13 0.45 12.16
C ASP A 20 33.37 1.17 11.03
N LEU A 21 34.02 1.42 9.89
CA LEU A 21 33.40 2.04 8.72
C LEU A 21 32.23 1.18 8.19
N PHE A 22 32.39 -0.14 8.08
CA PHE A 22 31.31 -1.03 7.68
C PHE A 22 30.16 -1.05 8.68
N SER A 23 30.47 -1.02 9.98
CA SER A 23 29.48 -0.97 11.06
C SER A 23 28.65 0.31 11.02
N LEU A 24 29.32 1.46 10.83
CA LEU A 24 28.66 2.75 10.67
C LEU A 24 27.77 2.80 9.40
N LEU A 25 28.27 2.26 8.30
CA LEU A 25 27.51 2.18 7.05
C LEU A 25 26.27 1.29 7.23
N LEU A 26 26.42 0.12 7.90
CA LEU A 26 25.30 -0.78 8.17
C LEU A 26 24.25 -0.11 9.05
N THR A 27 24.66 0.53 10.15
CA THR A 27 23.74 1.24 11.04
C THR A 27 23.06 2.40 10.35
N PHE A 28 23.76 3.14 9.51
CA PHE A 28 23.19 4.20 8.69
C PHE A 28 22.10 3.66 7.76
N PHE A 29 22.36 2.56 7.03
CA PHE A 29 21.35 1.96 6.17
C PHE A 29 20.16 1.42 6.96
N MET A 30 20.37 0.81 8.14
CA MET A 30 19.26 0.39 9.00
C MET A 30 18.37 1.55 9.44
N LEU A 31 18.96 2.70 9.76
CA LEU A 31 18.22 3.88 10.18
C LEU A 31 17.50 4.60 9.03
N THR A 32 18.05 4.52 7.81
CA THR A 32 17.49 5.18 6.64
C THR A 32 16.51 4.30 5.85
N THR A 33 16.48 2.98 6.11
CA THR A 33 15.50 2.09 5.47
C THR A 33 14.09 2.39 5.96
N SER A 34 13.24 2.80 5.04
CA SER A 34 11.80 2.90 5.26
C SER A 34 11.13 1.59 4.83
N PHE A 35 10.57 0.86 5.79
CA PHE A 35 9.77 -0.32 5.46
C PHE A 35 8.43 0.15 4.90
N ARG A 36 8.24 0.00 3.59
CA ARG A 36 6.92 0.15 2.99
C ARG A 36 6.12 -1.12 3.28
N PRO A 37 4.91 -1.01 3.85
CA PRO A 37 4.03 -2.16 3.99
C PRO A 37 3.71 -2.71 2.59
N GLN A 38 3.64 -4.03 2.48
CA GLN A 38 3.37 -4.72 1.23
C GLN A 38 1.94 -4.42 0.77
N GLU A 39 1.76 -4.01 -0.47
CA GLU A 39 0.44 -3.79 -1.06
C GLU A 39 -0.22 -5.15 -1.35
N ALA A 40 -1.54 -5.23 -1.16
CA ALA A 40 -2.32 -6.46 -1.37
C ALA A 40 -2.34 -6.93 -2.82
N ALA A 41 -2.18 -6.01 -3.77
CA ALA A 41 -2.03 -6.32 -5.19
C ALA A 41 -1.02 -5.36 -5.84
N ILE A 42 -0.23 -5.88 -6.75
CA ILE A 42 0.62 -5.07 -7.63
C ILE A 42 -0.28 -4.63 -8.79
N VAL A 43 -0.49 -3.34 -8.93
CA VAL A 43 -1.32 -2.75 -9.99
C VAL A 43 -0.43 -1.92 -10.90
N ASP A 44 -0.34 -2.31 -12.17
CA ASP A 44 0.36 -1.55 -13.21
C ASP A 44 -0.55 -0.43 -13.71
N THR A 45 -0.35 0.77 -13.16
CA THR A 45 -1.18 1.91 -13.49
C THR A 45 -0.94 2.43 -14.89
N PRO A 46 -1.99 2.86 -15.61
CA PRO A 46 -1.86 3.44 -16.95
C PRO A 46 -1.02 4.71 -16.93
N THR A 47 -0.34 4.97 -18.02
CA THR A 47 0.54 6.12 -18.17
C THR A 47 -0.23 7.43 -18.32
N SER A 48 0.26 8.52 -17.75
CA SER A 48 -0.32 9.85 -17.88
C SER A 48 0.77 10.91 -17.90
N ILE A 49 0.49 12.04 -18.55
CA ILE A 49 1.33 13.24 -18.58
C ILE A 49 0.99 14.24 -17.46
N SER A 50 0.08 13.88 -16.57
CA SER A 50 -0.32 14.77 -15.46
C SER A 50 0.74 14.80 -14.35
N GLU A 51 1.27 15.98 -14.05
CA GLU A 51 2.28 16.22 -13.02
C GLU A 51 1.70 16.34 -11.59
N LYS A 52 0.38 16.23 -11.43
CA LYS A 52 -0.24 16.36 -10.11
C LYS A 52 0.14 15.16 -9.23
N GLN A 53 0.98 15.40 -8.26
CA GLN A 53 1.34 14.39 -7.26
C GLN A 53 0.13 14.04 -6.38
N SER A 54 -0.11 12.75 -6.19
CA SER A 54 -1.08 12.28 -5.19
C SER A 54 -0.51 12.53 -3.80
N PRO A 55 -1.32 12.92 -2.82
CA PRO A 55 -0.83 13.08 -1.46
C PRO A 55 -0.35 11.73 -0.91
N ASP A 56 0.77 11.77 -0.17
CA ASP A 56 1.36 10.55 0.41
C ASP A 56 0.66 10.09 1.69
N LYS A 57 -0.17 10.96 2.29
CA LYS A 57 -0.80 10.72 3.59
C LYS A 57 -2.26 11.18 3.57
N ASN A 58 -3.03 10.63 4.50
CA ASN A 58 -4.45 10.93 4.67
C ASN A 58 -5.28 10.60 3.42
N ILE A 59 -4.99 9.44 2.83
CA ILE A 59 -5.60 9.01 1.58
C ILE A 59 -6.37 7.70 1.76
N MET A 60 -7.54 7.62 1.13
CA MET A 60 -8.30 6.40 0.93
C MET A 60 -8.07 5.92 -0.50
N THR A 61 -7.49 4.76 -0.67
CA THR A 61 -7.15 4.22 -1.99
C THR A 61 -8.01 2.99 -2.29
N ILE A 62 -8.62 2.98 -3.46
CA ILE A 62 -9.33 1.82 -4.01
C ILE A 62 -8.53 1.34 -5.21
N SER A 63 -8.00 0.11 -5.13
CA SER A 63 -7.21 -0.46 -6.21
C SER A 63 -8.00 -1.54 -6.94
N VAL A 64 -7.88 -1.57 -8.26
CA VAL A 64 -8.50 -2.57 -9.13
C VAL A 64 -7.38 -3.26 -9.90
N ASP A 65 -7.28 -4.58 -9.78
CA ASP A 65 -6.33 -5.34 -10.58
C ASP A 65 -6.89 -5.70 -11.97
N LYS A 66 -6.06 -6.31 -12.81
CA LYS A 66 -6.42 -6.76 -14.16
C LYS A 66 -7.55 -7.79 -14.20
N GLU A 67 -7.77 -8.52 -13.10
CA GLU A 67 -8.83 -9.52 -12.97
C GLU A 67 -10.15 -8.91 -12.48
N GLY A 68 -10.18 -7.58 -12.25
CA GLY A 68 -11.34 -6.85 -11.71
C GLY A 68 -11.55 -7.03 -10.21
N LYS A 69 -10.57 -7.58 -9.49
CA LYS A 69 -10.62 -7.66 -8.03
C LYS A 69 -10.36 -6.30 -7.42
N VAL A 70 -11.15 -5.98 -6.40
CA VAL A 70 -11.08 -4.69 -5.73
C VAL A 70 -10.43 -4.81 -4.37
N PHE A 71 -9.46 -3.94 -4.13
CA PHE A 71 -8.73 -3.83 -2.87
C PHE A 71 -8.94 -2.46 -2.28
N PHE A 72 -8.96 -2.40 -0.98
CA PHE A 72 -9.22 -1.17 -0.24
C PHE A 72 -8.08 -0.86 0.73
N ASN A 73 -7.71 0.40 0.79
CA ASN A 73 -6.76 0.92 1.75
C ASN A 73 -7.26 2.25 2.30
N ILE A 74 -7.08 2.47 3.58
CA ILE A 74 -7.20 3.79 4.19
C ILE A 74 -5.97 4.06 5.03
N ASP A 75 -5.38 5.21 4.86
CA ASP A 75 -4.28 5.65 5.71
C ASP A 75 -4.80 6.11 7.08
N ASN A 76 -4.02 5.88 8.14
CA ASN A 76 -4.35 6.35 9.49
C ASN A 76 -4.21 7.88 9.66
N GLY A 77 -3.82 8.59 8.61
CA GLY A 77 -3.64 10.03 8.62
C GLY A 77 -2.29 10.47 9.18
N LEU A 78 -2.20 11.76 9.47
CA LEU A 78 -0.98 12.39 9.99
C LEU A 78 -0.79 12.14 11.50
N ASP A 79 -1.86 11.81 12.18
CA ASP A 79 -1.89 11.63 13.63
C ASP A 79 -1.73 10.15 13.98
N SER A 80 -0.57 9.79 14.52
CA SER A 80 -0.24 8.41 14.91
C SER A 80 -1.08 7.88 16.08
N THR A 81 -1.84 8.75 16.77
CA THR A 81 -2.76 8.35 17.85
C THR A 81 -4.08 7.85 17.32
N LYS A 82 -4.43 8.17 16.08
CA LYS A 82 -5.67 7.74 15.43
C LYS A 82 -5.48 6.37 14.78
N HIS A 83 -6.45 5.52 15.00
CA HIS A 83 -6.46 4.14 14.50
C HIS A 83 -7.66 3.91 13.57
N PHE A 84 -7.84 4.77 12.56
CA PHE A 84 -8.98 4.72 11.65
C PHE A 84 -9.26 3.33 11.09
N ARG A 85 -8.22 2.58 10.68
CA ARG A 85 -8.38 1.22 10.14
C ARG A 85 -9.04 0.27 11.14
N SER A 86 -8.54 0.26 12.39
CA SER A 86 -9.08 -0.61 13.44
C SER A 86 -10.51 -0.21 13.81
N ASP A 87 -10.83 1.08 13.81
CA ASP A 87 -12.15 1.57 14.17
C ASP A 87 -13.18 1.28 13.07
N ILE A 88 -12.82 1.48 11.81
CA ILE A 88 -13.64 1.10 10.67
C ILE A 88 -13.89 -0.40 10.65
N MET A 89 -12.85 -1.20 10.93
CA MET A 89 -12.98 -2.66 11.02
C MET A 89 -13.93 -3.08 12.13
N LYS A 90 -13.93 -2.41 13.30
CA LYS A 90 -14.88 -2.66 14.38
C LYS A 90 -16.32 -2.40 13.94
N GLU A 91 -16.57 -1.29 13.23
CA GLU A 91 -17.91 -0.96 12.73
C GLU A 91 -18.38 -1.97 11.68
N MET A 92 -17.49 -2.39 10.77
CA MET A 92 -17.78 -3.45 9.80
C MET A 92 -18.07 -4.77 10.50
N ALA A 93 -17.27 -5.16 11.48
CA ALA A 93 -17.45 -6.39 12.24
C ALA A 93 -18.80 -6.40 12.99
N LYS A 94 -19.20 -5.29 13.60
CA LYS A 94 -20.52 -5.12 14.22
C LYS A 94 -21.65 -5.34 13.21
N ARG A 95 -21.54 -4.74 12.02
CA ARG A 95 -22.55 -4.86 10.98
C ARG A 95 -22.77 -6.31 10.52
N TYR A 96 -21.69 -7.08 10.40
CA TYR A 96 -21.70 -8.47 9.93
C TYR A 96 -21.76 -9.49 11.09
N ASN A 97 -21.95 -9.04 12.35
CA ASN A 97 -21.96 -9.87 13.55
C ASN A 97 -20.72 -10.76 13.71
N ILE A 98 -19.55 -10.24 13.37
CA ILE A 98 -18.27 -10.94 13.47
C ILE A 98 -17.57 -10.48 14.75
N ASN A 99 -17.24 -11.44 15.62
CA ASN A 99 -16.44 -11.15 16.82
C ASN A 99 -14.95 -11.21 16.49
N LEU A 100 -14.28 -10.07 16.52
CA LEU A 100 -12.85 -9.94 16.34
C LEU A 100 -12.14 -9.73 17.67
N THR A 101 -11.02 -10.38 17.84
CA THR A 101 -10.14 -10.20 19.00
C THR A 101 -9.34 -8.90 18.88
N GLN A 102 -8.84 -8.38 20.00
CA GLN A 102 -7.98 -7.19 19.99
C GLN A 102 -6.70 -7.39 19.16
N LYS A 103 -6.18 -8.63 19.13
CA LYS A 103 -5.02 -8.98 18.31
C LYS A 103 -5.33 -8.85 16.82
N GLU A 104 -6.44 -9.43 16.34
CA GLU A 104 -6.88 -9.36 14.94
C GLU A 104 -7.10 -7.91 14.50
N LEU A 105 -7.69 -7.08 15.36
CA LEU A 105 -7.88 -5.64 15.09
C LEU A 105 -6.54 -4.89 14.97
N THR A 106 -5.58 -5.21 15.83
CA THR A 106 -4.24 -4.60 15.80
C THR A 106 -3.48 -5.03 14.55
N ASP A 107 -3.55 -6.32 14.20
CA ASP A 107 -2.92 -6.86 12.99
C ASP A 107 -3.52 -6.22 11.73
N PHE A 108 -4.84 -6.10 11.66
CA PHE A 108 -5.52 -5.40 10.56
C PHE A 108 -5.10 -3.92 10.46
N GLY A 109 -4.98 -3.23 11.60
CA GLY A 109 -4.54 -1.84 11.64
C GLY A 109 -3.14 -1.58 11.06
N ARG A 110 -2.28 -2.62 11.02
CA ARG A 110 -0.91 -2.56 10.48
C ARG A 110 -0.82 -2.88 8.99
N MET A 111 -1.87 -3.45 8.40
CA MET A 111 -1.89 -3.79 6.97
C MET A 111 -2.02 -2.54 6.11
N SER A 112 -1.42 -2.56 4.90
CA SER A 112 -1.54 -1.45 3.96
C SER A 112 -2.85 -1.47 3.19
N SER A 113 -3.19 -2.61 2.59
CA SER A 113 -4.40 -2.79 1.81
C SER A 113 -4.93 -4.21 2.00
N PHE A 114 -6.19 -4.41 1.69
CA PHE A 114 -6.83 -5.72 1.76
C PHE A 114 -7.94 -5.85 0.72
N GLY A 115 -8.25 -7.09 0.34
CA GLY A 115 -9.29 -7.43 -0.62
C GLY A 115 -9.97 -8.73 -0.23
N MET A 116 -10.70 -8.73 0.92
CA MET A 116 -11.39 -9.92 1.41
C MET A 116 -12.84 -9.62 1.74
N PRO A 117 -13.78 -10.54 1.41
CA PRO A 117 -15.15 -10.48 1.89
C PRO A 117 -15.22 -10.60 3.41
N MET A 118 -16.16 -9.90 4.04
CA MET A 118 -16.32 -9.92 5.50
C MET A 118 -16.57 -11.32 6.09
N LYS A 119 -17.23 -12.20 5.36
CA LYS A 119 -17.45 -13.58 5.80
C LYS A 119 -16.17 -14.38 6.02
N ASP A 120 -15.14 -14.13 5.23
CA ASP A 120 -13.88 -14.86 5.23
C ASP A 120 -12.76 -14.11 5.96
N ILE A 121 -13.03 -12.86 6.42
CA ILE A 121 -12.03 -11.94 6.99
C ILE A 121 -11.36 -12.52 8.22
N LYS A 122 -12.10 -13.23 9.07
CA LYS A 122 -11.54 -13.83 10.30
C LYS A 122 -10.55 -14.95 9.99
N ALA A 123 -10.94 -15.89 9.14
CA ALA A 123 -10.06 -16.98 8.70
C ALA A 123 -8.81 -16.45 7.99
N TRP A 124 -8.95 -15.36 7.25
CA TRP A 124 -7.84 -14.70 6.60
C TRP A 124 -6.89 -14.02 7.60
N LEU A 125 -7.42 -13.34 8.63
CA LEU A 125 -6.60 -12.73 9.69
C LEU A 125 -5.87 -13.77 10.54
N ASP A 126 -6.44 -14.96 10.73
CA ASP A 126 -5.82 -16.07 11.47
C ASP A 126 -4.72 -16.79 10.64
N SER A 127 -4.68 -16.55 9.32
CA SER A 127 -3.65 -17.14 8.46
C SER A 127 -2.28 -16.48 8.66
N GLU A 128 -1.21 -17.20 8.29
CA GLU A 128 0.15 -16.68 8.35
C GLU A 128 0.31 -15.44 7.43
N PRO A 129 0.98 -14.36 7.88
CA PRO A 129 1.13 -13.13 7.11
C PRO A 129 1.64 -13.33 5.68
N GLY A 130 2.60 -14.22 5.46
CA GLY A 130 3.17 -14.48 4.12
C GLY A 130 2.25 -15.24 3.17
N LYS A 131 1.13 -15.80 3.65
CA LYS A 131 0.14 -16.49 2.83
C LYS A 131 -1.08 -15.63 2.53
N ARG A 132 -1.30 -14.56 3.30
CA ARG A 132 -2.49 -13.70 3.19
C ARG A 132 -2.67 -13.11 1.80
N ASP A 133 -1.58 -12.69 1.15
CA ASP A 133 -1.63 -12.04 -0.16
C ASP A 133 -2.16 -12.97 -1.26
N LYS A 134 -1.90 -14.28 -1.15
CA LYS A 134 -2.33 -15.27 -2.15
C LYS A 134 -3.82 -15.60 -2.10
N PHE A 135 -4.49 -15.31 -1.00
CA PHE A 135 -5.89 -15.67 -0.77
C PHE A 135 -6.87 -14.50 -0.96
N GLN A 136 -6.37 -13.35 -1.40
CA GLN A 136 -7.23 -12.18 -1.58
C GLN A 136 -8.07 -12.32 -2.86
N ILE A 137 -9.38 -12.41 -2.69
CA ILE A 137 -10.35 -12.61 -3.80
C ILE A 137 -11.05 -11.32 -4.22
N GLY A 138 -10.77 -10.21 -3.55
CA GLY A 138 -11.40 -8.92 -3.79
C GLY A 138 -12.60 -8.65 -2.89
N ILE A 139 -12.93 -7.36 -2.70
CA ILE A 139 -14.10 -6.93 -1.93
C ILE A 139 -15.35 -6.98 -2.81
N PRO A 140 -16.43 -7.63 -2.39
CA PRO A 140 -17.68 -7.67 -3.14
C PRO A 140 -18.31 -6.27 -3.33
N MET A 141 -18.82 -6.04 -4.54
CA MET A 141 -19.54 -4.84 -4.94
C MET A 141 -20.93 -5.17 -5.50
N ASP A 142 -21.51 -6.30 -5.09
CA ASP A 142 -22.78 -6.75 -5.62
C ASP A 142 -23.95 -5.96 -5.03
N SER A 143 -25.05 -5.89 -5.78
CA SER A 143 -26.24 -5.15 -5.33
C SER A 143 -26.88 -5.73 -4.06
N LEU A 144 -26.66 -7.01 -3.78
CA LEU A 144 -27.17 -7.68 -2.59
C LEU A 144 -26.26 -7.51 -1.37
N ASP A 145 -24.94 -7.44 -1.57
CA ASP A 145 -23.95 -7.26 -0.52
C ASP A 145 -22.84 -6.30 -1.00
N ASN A 146 -23.17 -5.00 -0.98
CA ASN A 146 -22.25 -3.95 -1.39
C ASN A 146 -21.26 -3.63 -0.25
N GLN A 147 -20.31 -4.54 0.00
CA GLN A 147 -19.34 -4.37 1.08
C GLN A 147 -18.43 -3.16 0.84
N LEU A 148 -18.01 -2.92 -0.41
CA LEU A 148 -17.18 -1.75 -0.73
C LEU A 148 -17.88 -0.43 -0.37
N GLY A 149 -19.17 -0.31 -0.66
CA GLY A 149 -19.96 0.88 -0.30
C GLY A 149 -19.97 1.13 1.22
N PHE A 150 -20.04 0.07 2.04
CA PHE A 150 -19.96 0.20 3.49
C PHE A 150 -18.56 0.60 3.96
N TRP A 151 -17.49 0.03 3.37
CA TRP A 151 -16.12 0.45 3.65
C TRP A 151 -15.90 1.94 3.35
N ILE A 152 -16.35 2.42 2.19
CA ILE A 152 -16.29 3.83 1.82
C ILE A 152 -17.05 4.69 2.83
N ARG A 153 -18.28 4.30 3.17
CA ARG A 153 -19.13 5.05 4.10
C ARG A 153 -18.52 5.17 5.50
N TYR A 154 -18.06 4.07 6.08
CA TYR A 154 -17.44 4.10 7.41
C TYR A 154 -16.11 4.83 7.41
N SER A 155 -15.34 4.74 6.34
CA SER A 155 -14.11 5.51 6.17
C SER A 155 -14.38 7.02 6.15
N ARG A 156 -15.42 7.45 5.45
CA ARG A 156 -15.82 8.87 5.42
C ARG A 156 -16.37 9.36 6.76
N LEU A 157 -17.03 8.49 7.52
CA LEU A 157 -17.49 8.84 8.87
C LEU A 157 -16.32 8.97 9.85
N ALA A 158 -15.30 8.11 9.72
CA ALA A 158 -14.11 8.15 10.57
C ALA A 158 -13.17 9.31 10.20
N ASN A 159 -13.03 9.61 8.90
CA ASN A 159 -12.13 10.64 8.39
C ASN A 159 -12.74 11.33 7.15
N GLN A 160 -13.35 12.49 7.38
CA GLN A 160 -13.99 13.28 6.33
C GLN A 160 -12.98 13.99 5.42
N ASP A 161 -11.79 14.27 5.93
CA ASP A 161 -10.75 15.03 5.24
C ASP A 161 -9.84 14.14 4.37
N ALA A 162 -10.02 12.81 4.42
CA ALA A 162 -9.23 11.90 3.60
C ALA A 162 -9.48 12.16 2.11
N GLU A 163 -8.40 12.34 1.35
CA GLU A 163 -8.47 12.34 -0.10
C GLU A 163 -8.75 10.93 -0.62
N VAL A 164 -9.45 10.84 -1.75
CA VAL A 164 -9.80 9.55 -2.35
C VAL A 164 -9.05 9.38 -3.65
N ALA A 165 -8.37 8.24 -3.79
CA ALA A 165 -7.73 7.85 -5.04
C ALA A 165 -8.25 6.49 -5.52
N ILE A 166 -8.42 6.38 -6.83
CA ILE A 166 -8.68 5.14 -7.53
C ILE A 166 -7.41 4.78 -8.29
N LYS A 167 -6.87 3.60 -8.04
CA LYS A 167 -5.70 3.04 -8.70
C LYS A 167 -6.17 1.85 -9.54
N GLY A 168 -6.36 2.08 -10.83
CA GLY A 168 -6.77 1.03 -11.78
C GLY A 168 -5.57 0.47 -12.52
N ASP A 169 -5.54 -0.85 -12.73
CA ASP A 169 -4.62 -1.47 -13.65
C ASP A 169 -4.93 -1.03 -15.09
N ALA A 170 -3.92 -0.95 -15.94
CA ALA A 170 -4.08 -0.55 -17.34
C ALA A 170 -5.00 -1.51 -18.11
N ASP A 171 -5.00 -2.78 -17.74
CA ASP A 171 -5.82 -3.84 -18.34
C ASP A 171 -7.13 -4.09 -17.59
N ALA A 172 -7.42 -3.30 -16.52
CA ALA A 172 -8.66 -3.44 -15.75
C ALA A 172 -9.90 -3.08 -16.58
N GLU A 173 -10.98 -3.83 -16.41
CA GLU A 173 -12.24 -3.53 -17.06
C GLU A 173 -12.79 -2.17 -16.62
N TYR A 174 -12.98 -1.24 -17.56
CA TYR A 174 -13.57 0.07 -17.30
C TYR A 174 -14.91 0.01 -16.55
N LYS A 175 -15.69 -1.06 -16.79
CA LYS A 175 -16.98 -1.30 -16.12
C LYS A 175 -16.85 -1.37 -14.59
N VAL A 176 -15.78 -2.00 -14.10
CA VAL A 176 -15.49 -2.12 -12.66
C VAL A 176 -15.12 -0.74 -12.09
N VAL A 177 -14.23 -0.02 -12.76
CA VAL A 177 -13.82 1.32 -12.36
C VAL A 177 -15.02 2.28 -12.34
N LYS A 178 -15.89 2.21 -13.36
CA LYS A 178 -17.12 3.02 -13.42
C LYS A 178 -18.04 2.71 -12.22
N LYS A 179 -18.25 1.44 -11.90
CA LYS A 179 -19.06 1.03 -10.75
C LYS A 179 -18.49 1.59 -9.42
N ILE A 180 -17.17 1.63 -9.28
CA ILE A 180 -16.53 2.26 -8.11
C ILE A 180 -16.80 3.76 -8.08
N MET A 181 -16.69 4.45 -9.21
CA MET A 181 -17.00 5.89 -9.28
C MET A 181 -18.46 6.16 -8.91
N ASP A 182 -19.40 5.35 -9.40
CA ASP A 182 -20.82 5.48 -9.06
C ASP A 182 -21.03 5.28 -7.55
N LEU A 183 -20.41 4.27 -6.94
CA LEU A 183 -20.45 4.03 -5.49
C LEU A 183 -19.85 5.18 -4.66
N LEU A 184 -18.79 5.81 -5.14
CA LEU A 184 -18.21 7.00 -4.49
C LEU A 184 -19.19 8.17 -4.53
N GLN A 185 -19.83 8.41 -5.68
CA GLN A 185 -20.83 9.47 -5.82
C GLN A 185 -22.06 9.23 -4.93
N GLU A 186 -22.56 8.01 -4.84
CA GLU A 186 -23.66 7.62 -3.93
C GLU A 186 -23.30 7.93 -2.47
N ASN A 187 -22.03 7.77 -2.09
CA ASN A 187 -21.52 8.10 -0.76
C ASN A 187 -21.08 9.58 -0.63
N LYS A 188 -21.52 10.46 -1.55
CA LYS A 188 -21.22 11.90 -1.55
C LYS A 188 -19.71 12.21 -1.67
N VAL A 189 -18.95 11.34 -2.26
CA VAL A 189 -17.54 11.57 -2.59
C VAL A 189 -17.45 12.00 -4.05
N ASN A 190 -17.50 13.30 -4.28
CA ASN A 190 -17.50 13.87 -5.64
C ASN A 190 -16.10 14.26 -6.13
N LYS A 191 -15.10 14.22 -5.23
CA LYS A 191 -13.71 14.52 -5.57
C LYS A 191 -12.86 13.27 -5.31
N PHE A 192 -12.27 12.74 -6.36
CA PHE A 192 -11.32 11.64 -6.29
C PHE A 192 -10.24 11.81 -7.35
N ASN A 193 -9.06 11.29 -7.08
CA ASN A 193 -7.93 11.31 -7.99
C ASN A 193 -7.82 9.95 -8.67
N LEU A 194 -7.58 9.92 -9.98
CA LEU A 194 -7.16 8.70 -10.67
C LEU A 194 -5.63 8.65 -10.64
N THR A 195 -5.08 7.59 -10.08
CA THR A 195 -3.63 7.40 -10.00
C THR A 195 -3.15 6.74 -11.29
N THR A 196 -2.19 7.40 -11.95
CA THR A 196 -1.57 6.95 -13.20
C THR A 196 -0.05 7.00 -13.06
N THR A 197 0.67 6.28 -13.90
CA THR A 197 2.14 6.35 -13.95
C THR A 197 2.56 7.51 -14.87
N LEU A 198 3.49 8.35 -14.41
CA LEU A 198 4.03 9.45 -15.21
C LEU A 198 4.94 8.91 -16.30
N VAL A 199 4.63 9.18 -17.56
CA VAL A 199 5.57 8.99 -18.69
C VAL A 199 6.22 10.33 -18.98
N LYS A 200 7.55 10.37 -18.96
CA LYS A 200 8.30 11.46 -19.56
C LYS A 200 8.18 11.33 -21.07
N GLU A 201 7.37 12.14 -21.68
CA GLU A 201 7.40 12.34 -23.11
C GLU A 201 8.65 13.19 -23.43
N GLU A 202 9.67 12.55 -24.00
CA GLU A 202 10.76 13.30 -24.64
C GLU A 202 10.15 13.98 -25.86
N ALA A 203 10.00 15.30 -25.80
CA ALA A 203 9.55 16.10 -26.94
C ALA A 203 10.53 15.86 -28.11
N LYS A 204 10.11 15.07 -29.09
CA LYS A 204 10.82 14.95 -30.36
C LYS A 204 10.66 16.27 -31.11
N ILE A 205 11.78 16.97 -31.30
CA ILE A 205 11.86 18.26 -32.01
C ILE A 205 11.50 18.12 -33.53
N GLU A 206 10.99 17.00 -33.99
CA GLU A 206 10.69 16.74 -35.40
C GLU A 206 9.32 17.26 -35.89
N ASP A 207 8.44 17.75 -35.02
CA ASP A 207 7.10 18.21 -35.41
C ASP A 207 6.96 19.73 -35.63
N ILE A 208 8.08 20.45 -35.79
CA ILE A 208 8.06 21.86 -36.19
C ILE A 208 8.63 21.98 -37.62
N LYS A 209 7.77 21.69 -38.61
CA LYS A 209 7.96 22.12 -39.99
C LYS A 209 6.66 22.65 -40.53
#